data_03f94a1b3c2fb999b40d1c42b160ae2b
#
_entry.id   03f94a1b3c2fb999b40d1c42b160ae2b
#
_cell.length_a   1.000
_cell.length_b   1.000
_cell.length_c   1.000
_cell.angle_alpha   90.00
_cell.angle_beta   90.00
_cell.angle_gamma   90.00
#
_symmetry.space_group_name_H-M   'P 1'
#
loop_
_entity.id
_entity.type
_entity.pdbx_description
1 polymer ?
#
loop_
_entity_poly.entity_id
_entity_poly.type
_entity_poly.pdbx_seq_one_letter_code
_entity_poly.pdbx_strand_id
1 'polypeptide(L)'
;MNLVIVESPAKAKTINKYLGNDYTVLASYGHIRDLPSKNGSVDPENEFKMIWEIDSFSKKYLKEISDVAKDSKKIILATDPDREGEAIAWHVKEFLNEKKLLKDKKIERVVFNEITKKAVTNGIENPREIESDLVNAYMARRALDYLVGFNISPILWTKLPGSKSAGRVQSVALRLLTEREHEIEIFKPEEFWSLKAVSYTHLTLPTNACV
;
A
#
# COMPACT_ATOMS: atom_id res chain seq x y z
N MET A 1 -26.85 9.26 8.33
CA MET A 1 -25.63 8.53 8.68
C MET A 1 -24.64 8.68 7.54
N ASN A 2 -23.36 8.85 7.82
CA ASN A 2 -22.28 8.97 6.84
C ASN A 2 -21.42 7.71 6.88
N LEU A 3 -21.02 7.19 5.71
CA LEU A 3 -20.15 6.04 5.60
C LEU A 3 -18.71 6.50 5.40
N VAL A 4 -17.79 6.03 6.21
CA VAL A 4 -16.34 6.22 6.06
C VAL A 4 -15.70 4.88 5.72
N ILE A 5 -14.90 4.84 4.67
CA ILE A 5 -14.23 3.62 4.21
C ILE A 5 -12.72 3.82 4.35
N VAL A 6 -12.08 2.90 5.06
CA VAL A 6 -10.63 2.85 5.29
C VAL A 6 -10.07 1.52 4.80
N GLU A 7 -8.75 1.38 4.69
CA GLU A 7 -8.14 0.14 4.18
C GLU A 7 -8.03 -0.98 5.24
N SER A 8 -7.95 -0.64 6.56
CA SER A 8 -7.70 -1.65 7.57
C SER A 8 -8.70 -1.60 8.74
N PRO A 9 -9.03 -2.77 9.36
CA PRO A 9 -9.95 -2.83 10.49
C PRO A 9 -9.40 -2.14 11.75
N ALA A 10 -8.09 -2.07 11.92
CA ALA A 10 -7.46 -1.35 13.03
C ALA A 10 -7.74 0.15 12.93
N LYS A 11 -7.58 0.74 11.74
CA LYS A 11 -7.94 2.14 11.45
C LYS A 11 -9.44 2.37 11.64
N ALA A 12 -10.28 1.47 11.13
CA ALA A 12 -11.74 1.58 11.28
C ALA A 12 -12.15 1.68 12.76
N LYS A 13 -11.62 0.80 13.61
CA LYS A 13 -11.90 0.79 15.04
C LYS A 13 -11.49 2.09 15.73
N THR A 14 -10.34 2.63 15.37
CA THR A 14 -9.81 3.86 15.99
C THR A 14 -10.58 5.09 15.52
N ILE A 15 -10.80 5.22 14.22
CA ILE A 15 -11.49 6.37 13.63
C ILE A 15 -12.96 6.41 14.06
N ASN A 16 -13.62 5.26 14.17
CA ASN A 16 -15.01 5.19 14.65
C ASN A 16 -15.17 5.76 16.07
N LYS A 17 -14.16 5.57 16.95
CA LYS A 17 -14.17 6.17 18.30
C LYS A 17 -14.07 7.70 18.27
N TYR A 18 -13.44 8.27 17.22
CA TYR A 18 -13.25 9.72 17.11
C TYR A 18 -14.45 10.44 16.52
N LEU A 19 -15.17 9.79 15.60
CA LEU A 19 -16.24 10.42 14.81
C LEU A 19 -17.63 10.33 15.42
N GLY A 20 -17.85 9.42 16.37
CA GLY A 20 -19.16 9.28 17.06
C GLY A 20 -20.25 8.63 16.20
N ASN A 21 -21.51 8.76 16.63
CA ASN A 21 -22.64 7.97 16.13
C ASN A 21 -23.17 8.40 14.73
N ASP A 22 -22.77 9.57 14.24
CA ASP A 22 -23.20 10.08 12.93
C ASP A 22 -22.46 9.40 11.76
N TYR A 23 -21.43 8.64 12.08
CA TYR A 23 -20.56 7.97 11.12
C TYR A 23 -20.52 6.47 11.37
N THR A 24 -20.52 5.71 10.29
CA THR A 24 -20.18 4.28 10.30
C THR A 24 -18.87 4.11 9.56
N VAL A 25 -17.87 3.53 10.23
CA VAL A 25 -16.53 3.32 9.64
C VAL A 25 -16.35 1.85 9.33
N LEU A 26 -16.13 1.54 8.05
CA LEU A 26 -15.89 0.18 7.55
C LEU A 26 -14.50 0.07 6.91
N ALA A 27 -13.95 -1.12 6.92
CA ALA A 27 -12.68 -1.42 6.28
C ALA A 27 -12.88 -2.19 4.96
N SER A 28 -12.07 -1.85 3.94
CA SER A 28 -11.99 -2.63 2.69
C SER A 28 -11.11 -3.87 2.81
N TYR A 29 -10.26 -3.94 3.84
CA TYR A 29 -9.24 -4.99 4.04
C TYR A 29 -8.17 -5.02 2.92
N GLY A 30 -7.78 -3.86 2.44
CA GLY A 30 -6.80 -3.68 1.37
C GLY A 30 -7.46 -3.56 0.00
N HIS A 31 -6.80 -4.08 -1.02
CA HIS A 31 -7.32 -4.05 -2.40
C HIS A 31 -8.54 -4.95 -2.55
N ILE A 32 -9.58 -4.40 -3.18
CA ILE A 32 -10.86 -5.10 -3.41
C ILE A 32 -10.94 -5.77 -4.78
N ARG A 33 -10.08 -5.33 -5.72
CA ARG A 33 -9.96 -5.86 -7.08
C ARG A 33 -8.50 -6.10 -7.41
N ASP A 34 -8.25 -7.12 -8.21
CA ASP A 34 -6.94 -7.39 -8.78
C ASP A 34 -7.07 -7.89 -10.22
N LEU A 35 -5.92 -7.94 -10.92
CA LEU A 35 -5.85 -8.54 -12.26
C LEU A 35 -5.92 -10.06 -12.11
N PRO A 36 -6.80 -10.74 -12.86
CA PRO A 36 -6.82 -12.20 -12.88
C PRO A 36 -5.46 -12.78 -13.26
N SER A 37 -5.08 -13.89 -12.61
CA SER A 37 -3.83 -14.62 -12.92
C SER A 37 -3.95 -15.45 -14.19
N LYS A 38 -4.43 -14.86 -15.26
CA LYS A 38 -4.57 -15.47 -16.60
C LYS A 38 -3.99 -14.55 -17.66
N ASN A 39 -3.53 -15.12 -18.78
CA ASN A 39 -3.02 -14.31 -19.89
C ASN A 39 -4.13 -13.39 -20.46
N GLY A 40 -3.74 -12.18 -20.88
CA GLY A 40 -4.66 -11.21 -21.47
C GLY A 40 -5.42 -10.33 -20.48
N SER A 41 -5.07 -10.34 -19.20
CA SER A 41 -5.67 -9.42 -18.22
C SER A 41 -5.22 -7.97 -18.39
N VAL A 42 -4.12 -7.74 -19.09
CA VAL A 42 -3.66 -6.44 -19.58
C VAL A 42 -3.48 -6.57 -21.10
N ASP A 43 -4.09 -5.68 -21.86
CA ASP A 43 -4.03 -5.66 -23.32
C ASP A 43 -3.14 -4.51 -23.82
N PRO A 44 -1.86 -4.77 -24.20
CA PRO A 44 -0.94 -3.73 -24.67
C PRO A 44 -1.36 -3.07 -25.99
N GLU A 45 -2.10 -3.80 -26.84
CA GLU A 45 -2.54 -3.30 -28.16
C GLU A 45 -3.75 -2.36 -28.04
N ASN A 46 -4.43 -2.36 -26.89
CA ASN A 46 -5.59 -1.53 -26.62
C ASN A 46 -5.35 -0.63 -25.39
N GLU A 47 -4.40 0.27 -25.52
CA GLU A 47 -4.04 1.29 -24.49
C GLU A 47 -3.83 0.70 -23.09
N PHE A 48 -3.29 -0.51 -23.00
CA PHE A 48 -3.08 -1.23 -21.73
C PHE A 48 -4.37 -1.44 -20.94
N LYS A 49 -5.50 -1.63 -21.62
CA LYS A 49 -6.77 -1.90 -20.95
C LYS A 49 -6.65 -3.09 -20.02
N MET A 50 -7.12 -2.91 -18.81
CA MET A 50 -7.04 -3.89 -17.73
C MET A 50 -8.40 -4.51 -17.41
N ILE A 51 -8.40 -5.82 -17.16
CA ILE A 51 -9.56 -6.56 -16.68
C ILE A 51 -9.43 -6.71 -15.17
N TRP A 52 -10.40 -6.20 -14.43
CA TRP A 52 -10.40 -6.26 -12.97
C TRP A 52 -11.40 -7.31 -12.49
N GLU A 53 -10.97 -8.16 -11.57
CA GLU A 53 -11.84 -9.11 -10.88
C GLU A 53 -11.86 -8.81 -9.37
N ILE A 54 -13.04 -8.97 -8.75
CA ILE A 54 -13.18 -8.82 -7.30
C ILE A 54 -12.59 -10.07 -6.65
N ASP A 55 -11.63 -9.86 -5.74
CA ASP A 55 -11.08 -10.94 -4.94
C ASP A 55 -12.18 -11.64 -4.11
N SER A 56 -12.12 -12.96 -4.06
CA SER A 56 -13.09 -13.78 -3.34
C SER A 56 -13.20 -13.42 -1.86
N PHE A 57 -12.07 -13.09 -1.24
CA PHE A 57 -11.99 -12.67 0.15
C PHE A 57 -12.66 -11.31 0.38
N SER A 58 -12.55 -10.40 -0.57
CA SER A 58 -13.11 -9.04 -0.48
C SER A 58 -14.62 -8.99 -0.67
N LYS A 59 -15.25 -10.03 -1.27
CA LYS A 59 -16.71 -10.05 -1.56
C LYS A 59 -17.57 -9.81 -0.33
N LYS A 60 -17.19 -10.39 0.82
CA LYS A 60 -17.92 -10.22 2.08
C LYS A 60 -17.93 -8.77 2.54
N TYR A 61 -16.78 -8.12 2.53
CA TYR A 61 -16.62 -6.74 2.99
C TYR A 61 -17.27 -5.76 2.02
N LEU A 62 -17.16 -6.02 0.72
CA LEU A 62 -17.86 -5.23 -0.30
C LEU A 62 -19.38 -5.31 -0.18
N LYS A 63 -19.92 -6.46 0.24
CA LYS A 63 -21.35 -6.60 0.53
C LYS A 63 -21.72 -5.72 1.71
N GLU A 64 -20.99 -5.77 2.81
CA GLU A 64 -21.22 -4.93 4.00
C GLU A 64 -21.12 -3.44 3.65
N ILE A 65 -20.10 -3.02 2.91
CA ILE A 65 -19.96 -1.65 2.41
C ILE A 65 -21.16 -1.26 1.55
N SER A 66 -21.62 -2.13 0.64
CA SER A 66 -22.77 -1.88 -0.22
C SER A 66 -24.07 -1.68 0.57
N ASP A 67 -24.28 -2.51 1.59
CA ASP A 67 -25.49 -2.47 2.39
C ASP A 67 -25.55 -1.18 3.20
N VAL A 68 -24.46 -0.78 3.84
CA VAL A 68 -24.40 0.50 4.57
C VAL A 68 -24.43 1.69 3.61
N ALA A 69 -23.82 1.58 2.42
CA ALA A 69 -23.83 2.64 1.42
C ALA A 69 -25.24 2.99 0.93
N LYS A 70 -26.17 2.01 0.88
CA LYS A 70 -27.58 2.25 0.48
C LYS A 70 -28.26 3.32 1.35
N ASP A 71 -28.02 3.24 2.66
CA ASP A 71 -28.68 4.09 3.65
C ASP A 71 -27.87 5.34 4.01
N SER A 72 -26.68 5.49 3.46
CA SER A 72 -25.80 6.60 3.75
C SER A 72 -26.11 7.82 2.89
N LYS A 73 -26.05 9.01 3.48
CA LYS A 73 -26.21 10.29 2.77
C LYS A 73 -24.91 10.71 2.07
N LYS A 74 -23.76 10.38 2.66
CA LYS A 74 -22.43 10.76 2.20
C LYS A 74 -21.49 9.56 2.36
N ILE A 75 -20.58 9.39 1.40
CA ILE A 75 -19.55 8.36 1.41
C ILE A 75 -18.19 9.04 1.42
N ILE A 76 -17.36 8.69 2.38
CA ILE A 76 -16.04 9.27 2.60
C ILE A 76 -15.00 8.17 2.42
N LEU A 77 -14.10 8.34 1.48
CA LEU A 77 -12.99 7.44 1.20
C LEU A 77 -11.76 7.95 1.94
N ALA A 78 -11.41 7.29 3.05
CA ALA A 78 -10.38 7.73 4.00
C ALA A 78 -9.22 6.73 4.08
N THR A 79 -8.75 6.30 2.92
CA THR A 79 -7.57 5.44 2.74
C THR A 79 -6.27 6.26 2.77
N ASP A 80 -5.11 5.61 2.83
CA ASP A 80 -3.81 6.27 2.94
C ASP A 80 -3.54 7.29 1.82
N PRO A 81 -2.69 8.31 2.06
CA PRO A 81 -2.40 9.38 1.09
C PRO A 81 -1.42 8.96 -0.02
N ASP A 82 -1.11 7.69 -0.15
CA ASP A 82 -0.23 7.17 -1.18
C ASP A 82 -1.01 6.63 -2.40
N ARG A 83 -0.29 6.20 -3.45
CA ARG A 83 -0.90 5.66 -4.67
C ARG A 83 -1.71 4.38 -4.43
N GLU A 84 -1.32 3.55 -3.44
CA GLU A 84 -2.04 2.32 -3.09
C GLU A 84 -3.39 2.67 -2.45
N GLY A 85 -3.41 3.61 -1.49
CA GLY A 85 -4.64 4.10 -0.87
C GLY A 85 -5.54 4.83 -1.86
N GLU A 86 -4.96 5.58 -2.82
CA GLU A 86 -5.73 6.26 -3.87
C GLU A 86 -6.39 5.27 -4.82
N ALA A 87 -5.68 4.19 -5.17
CA ALA A 87 -6.24 3.10 -5.99
C ALA A 87 -7.36 2.35 -5.26
N ILE A 88 -7.20 2.07 -3.95
CA ILE A 88 -8.28 1.46 -3.14
C ILE A 88 -9.51 2.36 -3.16
N ALA A 89 -9.35 3.66 -2.92
CA ALA A 89 -10.44 4.63 -2.98
C ALA A 89 -11.15 4.63 -4.34
N TRP A 90 -10.37 4.65 -5.43
CA TRP A 90 -10.88 4.60 -6.79
C TRP A 90 -11.64 3.29 -7.07
N HIS A 91 -11.10 2.13 -6.72
CA HIS A 91 -11.75 0.84 -6.90
C HIS A 91 -13.06 0.72 -6.11
N VAL A 92 -13.10 1.26 -4.89
CA VAL A 92 -14.34 1.30 -4.09
C VAL A 92 -15.38 2.19 -4.77
N LYS A 93 -14.99 3.36 -5.25
CA LYS A 93 -15.88 4.28 -5.97
C LYS A 93 -16.45 3.60 -7.22
N GLU A 94 -15.60 2.99 -8.06
CA GLU A 94 -16.03 2.29 -9.27
C GLU A 94 -16.98 1.12 -8.94
N PHE A 95 -16.67 0.32 -7.91
CA PHE A 95 -17.53 -0.77 -7.48
C PHE A 95 -18.94 -0.26 -7.06
N LEU A 96 -19.00 0.80 -6.26
CA LEU A 96 -20.27 1.39 -5.84
C LEU A 96 -21.05 2.00 -7.01
N ASN A 97 -20.33 2.58 -7.99
CA ASN A 97 -20.91 3.12 -9.22
C ASN A 97 -21.53 2.00 -10.08
N GLU A 98 -20.83 0.91 -10.31
CA GLU A 98 -21.35 -0.27 -11.01
C GLU A 98 -22.61 -0.84 -10.35
N LYS A 99 -22.68 -0.78 -9.02
CA LYS A 99 -23.86 -1.17 -8.24
C LYS A 99 -24.97 -0.10 -8.25
N LYS A 100 -24.76 1.04 -8.90
CA LYS A 100 -25.68 2.18 -8.95
C LYS A 100 -26.04 2.74 -7.56
N LEU A 101 -25.10 2.61 -6.59
CA LEU A 101 -25.28 3.06 -5.21
C LEU A 101 -24.86 4.51 -4.97
N LEU A 102 -24.30 5.19 -5.99
CA LEU A 102 -23.81 6.56 -5.89
C LEU A 102 -24.81 7.61 -6.34
N LYS A 103 -25.97 7.18 -6.83
CA LYS A 103 -27.02 8.09 -7.32
C LYS A 103 -27.45 9.02 -6.17
N ASP A 104 -27.35 10.31 -6.41
CA ASP A 104 -27.70 11.39 -5.45
C ASP A 104 -26.86 11.41 -4.14
N LYS A 105 -25.67 10.80 -4.14
CA LYS A 105 -24.79 10.76 -2.97
C LYS A 105 -23.50 11.51 -3.23
N LYS A 106 -23.05 12.27 -2.23
CA LYS A 106 -21.77 12.94 -2.25
C LYS A 106 -20.66 11.94 -1.88
N ILE A 107 -19.67 11.82 -2.77
CA ILE A 107 -18.45 11.05 -2.49
C ILE A 107 -17.34 12.03 -2.28
N GLU A 108 -16.60 11.84 -1.21
CA GLU A 108 -15.45 12.67 -0.86
C GLU A 108 -14.26 11.80 -0.54
N ARG A 109 -13.10 12.27 -0.96
CA ARG A 109 -11.79 11.71 -0.58
C ARG A 109 -11.23 12.50 0.58
N VAL A 110 -10.80 11.80 1.63
CA VAL A 110 -10.19 12.40 2.82
C VAL A 110 -8.83 11.75 3.05
N VAL A 111 -7.83 12.55 3.34
CA VAL A 111 -6.47 12.09 3.67
C VAL A 111 -6.01 12.68 4.99
N PHE A 112 -5.28 11.88 5.75
CA PHE A 112 -4.61 12.32 6.97
C PHE A 112 -3.30 11.53 7.13
N ASN A 113 -2.26 12.21 7.62
CA ASN A 113 -0.93 11.62 7.77
C ASN A 113 -0.76 10.89 9.12
N GLU A 114 -1.70 11.08 10.04
CA GLU A 114 -1.70 10.46 11.37
C GLU A 114 -3.13 10.13 11.82
N ILE A 115 -3.28 9.11 12.66
CA ILE A 115 -4.59 8.70 13.16
C ILE A 115 -4.82 9.31 14.56
N THR A 116 -4.81 10.63 14.63
CA THR A 116 -5.24 11.38 15.81
C THR A 116 -6.64 11.94 15.62
N LYS A 117 -7.36 12.20 16.73
CA LYS A 117 -8.71 12.78 16.62
C LYS A 117 -8.69 14.11 15.86
N LYS A 118 -7.69 14.96 16.12
CA LYS A 118 -7.54 16.27 15.46
C LYS A 118 -7.32 16.11 13.95
N ALA A 119 -6.39 15.22 13.53
CA ALA A 119 -6.09 15.02 12.11
C ALA A 119 -7.29 14.42 11.35
N VAL A 120 -7.97 13.44 11.94
CA VAL A 120 -9.15 12.82 11.33
C VAL A 120 -10.30 13.84 11.19
N THR A 121 -10.59 14.62 12.23
CA THR A 121 -11.65 15.64 12.17
C THR A 121 -11.32 16.70 11.12
N ASN A 122 -10.09 17.23 11.14
CA ASN A 122 -9.63 18.21 10.15
C ASN A 122 -9.69 17.67 8.71
N GLY A 123 -9.31 16.39 8.51
CA GLY A 123 -9.42 15.75 7.19
C GLY A 123 -10.87 15.66 6.69
N ILE A 124 -11.81 15.34 7.56
CA ILE A 124 -13.25 15.29 7.19
C ILE A 124 -13.82 16.67 6.86
N GLU A 125 -13.33 17.70 7.51
CA GLU A 125 -13.72 19.10 7.24
C GLU A 125 -13.10 19.64 5.93
N ASN A 126 -11.98 19.07 5.49
CA ASN A 126 -11.24 19.49 4.29
C ASN A 126 -11.11 18.32 3.26
N PRO A 127 -12.23 17.86 2.69
CA PRO A 127 -12.20 16.79 1.71
C PRO A 127 -11.62 17.27 0.37
N ARG A 128 -11.07 16.33 -0.40
CA ARG A 128 -10.60 16.56 -1.76
C ARG A 128 -11.26 15.58 -2.75
N GLU A 129 -10.90 15.64 -3.99
CA GLU A 129 -11.21 14.61 -4.99
C GLU A 129 -10.13 13.52 -5.02
N ILE A 130 -10.48 12.40 -5.66
CA ILE A 130 -9.51 11.33 -5.93
C ILE A 130 -8.49 11.86 -6.94
N GLU A 131 -7.22 11.68 -6.64
CA GLU A 131 -6.11 12.15 -7.49
C GLU A 131 -5.85 11.15 -8.61
N SER A 132 -6.28 11.50 -9.81
CA SER A 132 -6.18 10.64 -11.00
C SER A 132 -4.75 10.24 -11.34
N ASP A 133 -3.77 11.12 -11.10
CA ASP A 133 -2.37 10.85 -11.42
C ASP A 133 -1.78 9.75 -10.52
N LEU A 134 -2.14 9.74 -9.24
CA LEU A 134 -1.75 8.66 -8.33
C LEU A 134 -2.44 7.33 -8.69
N VAL A 135 -3.71 7.38 -9.10
CA VAL A 135 -4.43 6.20 -9.60
C VAL A 135 -3.76 5.66 -10.86
N ASN A 136 -3.42 6.52 -11.82
CA ASN A 136 -2.73 6.14 -13.05
C ASN A 136 -1.34 5.57 -12.77
N ALA A 137 -0.60 6.14 -11.83
CA ALA A 137 0.70 5.61 -11.40
C ALA A 137 0.59 4.20 -10.80
N TYR A 138 -0.45 3.94 -10.01
CA TYR A 138 -0.75 2.59 -9.53
C TYR A 138 -1.09 1.63 -10.67
N MET A 139 -1.98 2.04 -11.58
CA MET A 139 -2.39 1.23 -12.73
C MET A 139 -1.19 0.86 -13.61
N ALA A 140 -0.35 1.84 -13.96
CA ALA A 140 0.85 1.63 -14.75
C ALA A 140 1.81 0.63 -14.07
N ARG A 141 2.04 0.78 -12.77
CA ARG A 141 2.85 -0.18 -12.01
C ARG A 141 2.24 -1.58 -12.02
N ARG A 142 0.94 -1.70 -11.80
CA ARG A 142 0.25 -2.99 -11.76
C ARG A 142 0.30 -3.71 -13.10
N ALA A 143 0.07 -2.96 -14.20
CA ALA A 143 0.21 -3.46 -15.56
C ALA A 143 1.64 -3.92 -15.86
N LEU A 144 2.64 -3.12 -15.48
CA LEU A 144 4.06 -3.46 -15.69
C LEU A 144 4.44 -4.74 -14.93
N ASP A 145 4.09 -4.84 -13.63
CA ASP A 145 4.40 -6.02 -12.83
C ASP A 145 3.73 -7.29 -13.39
N TYR A 146 2.48 -7.15 -13.89
CA TYR A 146 1.77 -8.23 -14.55
C TYR A 146 2.47 -8.66 -15.85
N LEU A 147 2.74 -7.75 -16.76
CA LEU A 147 3.35 -8.04 -18.06
C LEU A 147 4.76 -8.61 -17.93
N VAL A 148 5.57 -8.05 -17.04
CA VAL A 148 6.93 -8.57 -16.78
C VAL A 148 6.84 -9.99 -16.22
N GLY A 149 5.98 -10.23 -15.23
CA GLY A 149 5.81 -11.56 -14.64
C GLY A 149 5.35 -12.61 -15.66
N PHE A 150 4.34 -12.31 -16.44
CA PHE A 150 3.79 -13.23 -17.45
C PHE A 150 4.73 -13.51 -18.62
N ASN A 151 5.53 -12.53 -19.07
CA ASN A 151 6.43 -12.71 -20.19
C ASN A 151 7.77 -13.34 -19.79
N ILE A 152 8.31 -13.03 -18.62
CA ILE A 152 9.65 -13.50 -18.22
C ILE A 152 9.59 -14.86 -17.50
N SER A 153 8.55 -15.14 -16.71
CA SER A 153 8.46 -16.40 -15.96
C SER A 153 8.53 -17.64 -16.86
N PRO A 154 7.84 -17.73 -18.01
CA PRO A 154 7.95 -18.88 -18.91
C PRO A 154 9.37 -19.08 -19.49
N ILE A 155 10.09 -18.00 -19.77
CA ILE A 155 11.49 -18.06 -20.23
C ILE A 155 12.37 -18.62 -19.10
N LEU A 156 12.13 -18.19 -17.89
CA LEU A 156 12.86 -18.67 -16.73
C LEU A 156 12.65 -20.18 -16.48
N TRP A 157 11.41 -20.68 -16.64
CA TRP A 157 11.11 -22.11 -16.49
C TRP A 157 11.86 -22.98 -17.51
N THR A 158 12.05 -22.44 -18.72
CA THR A 158 12.75 -23.16 -19.80
C THR A 158 14.27 -23.16 -19.59
N LYS A 159 14.82 -22.07 -19.05
CA LYS A 159 16.28 -21.87 -18.93
C LYS A 159 16.84 -22.30 -17.57
N LEU A 160 16.05 -22.28 -16.50
CA LEU A 160 16.44 -22.58 -15.13
C LEU A 160 15.44 -23.57 -14.50
N PRO A 161 15.70 -24.89 -14.60
CA PRO A 161 14.86 -25.90 -13.98
C PRO A 161 14.71 -25.66 -12.47
N GLY A 162 13.47 -25.75 -11.97
CA GLY A 162 13.16 -25.50 -10.56
C GLY A 162 12.80 -24.05 -10.21
N SER A 163 13.03 -23.10 -11.09
CA SER A 163 12.58 -21.72 -10.91
C SER A 163 11.04 -21.63 -10.95
N LYS A 164 10.46 -20.71 -10.13
CA LYS A 164 8.99 -20.57 -10.04
C LYS A 164 8.47 -19.37 -10.79
N SER A 165 9.06 -18.20 -10.58
CA SER A 165 8.61 -16.96 -11.20
C SER A 165 9.74 -15.94 -11.31
N ALA A 166 9.62 -15.04 -12.27
CA ALA A 166 10.42 -13.83 -12.37
C ALA A 166 9.53 -12.60 -12.19
N GLY A 167 10.11 -11.54 -11.70
CA GLY A 167 9.39 -10.29 -11.49
C GLY A 167 10.34 -9.15 -11.21
N ARG A 168 9.89 -7.94 -11.43
CA ARG A 168 10.69 -6.73 -11.33
C ARG A 168 11.34 -6.56 -9.95
N VAL A 169 10.58 -6.76 -8.87
CA VAL A 169 11.10 -6.65 -7.50
C VAL A 169 12.00 -7.83 -7.15
N GLN A 170 11.58 -9.05 -7.49
CA GLN A 170 12.33 -10.29 -7.21
C GLN A 170 13.71 -10.28 -7.87
N SER A 171 13.81 -9.83 -9.12
CA SER A 171 15.06 -9.78 -9.87
C SER A 171 16.06 -8.80 -9.26
N VAL A 172 15.60 -7.64 -8.81
CA VAL A 172 16.46 -6.65 -8.14
C VAL A 172 16.91 -7.16 -6.78
N ALA A 173 16.01 -7.73 -5.98
CA ALA A 173 16.34 -8.29 -4.67
C ALA A 173 17.39 -9.40 -4.79
N LEU A 174 17.22 -10.33 -5.75
CA LEU A 174 18.18 -11.42 -6.00
C LEU A 174 19.54 -10.87 -6.43
N ARG A 175 19.55 -9.87 -7.31
CA ARG A 175 20.80 -9.22 -7.74
C ARG A 175 21.57 -8.63 -6.55
N LEU A 176 20.91 -7.85 -5.69
CA LEU A 176 21.54 -7.25 -4.51
C LEU A 176 22.11 -8.33 -3.56
N LEU A 177 21.38 -9.43 -3.36
CA LEU A 177 21.84 -10.55 -2.56
C LEU A 177 23.09 -11.22 -3.18
N THR A 178 23.05 -11.48 -4.49
CA THR A 178 24.18 -12.14 -5.20
C THR A 178 25.42 -11.25 -5.22
N GLU A 179 25.26 -9.94 -5.45
CA GLU A 179 26.36 -8.98 -5.38
C GLU A 179 26.98 -8.97 -3.98
N ARG A 180 26.16 -9.01 -2.93
CA ARG A 180 26.67 -9.06 -1.55
C ARG A 180 27.35 -10.37 -1.20
N GLU A 181 26.80 -11.51 -1.62
CA GLU A 181 27.46 -12.82 -1.44
C GLU A 181 28.82 -12.84 -2.13
N HIS A 182 28.91 -12.32 -3.35
CA HIS A 182 30.18 -12.22 -4.06
C HIS A 182 31.21 -11.35 -3.32
N GLU A 183 30.80 -10.21 -2.76
CA GLU A 183 31.68 -9.39 -1.90
C GLU A 183 32.20 -10.18 -0.68
N ILE A 184 31.33 -11.01 -0.07
CA ILE A 184 31.71 -11.84 1.08
C ILE A 184 32.71 -12.93 0.66
N GLU A 185 32.51 -13.60 -0.49
CA GLU A 185 33.38 -14.64 -1.01
C GLU A 185 34.79 -14.13 -1.31
N ILE A 186 34.92 -12.91 -1.86
CA ILE A 186 36.22 -12.32 -2.19
C ILE A 186 36.87 -11.55 -1.04
N PHE A 187 36.13 -11.36 0.08
CA PHE A 187 36.61 -10.61 1.22
C PHE A 187 37.84 -11.25 1.88
N LYS A 188 38.91 -10.51 1.97
CA LYS A 188 40.09 -10.87 2.73
C LYS A 188 40.14 -10.08 4.02
N PRO A 189 40.01 -10.71 5.19
CA PRO A 189 40.08 -10.01 6.45
C PRO A 189 41.48 -9.42 6.67
N GLU A 190 41.54 -8.13 6.93
CA GLU A 190 42.75 -7.41 7.30
C GLU A 190 42.62 -6.92 8.74
N GLU A 191 43.63 -7.19 9.55
CA GLU A 191 43.67 -6.68 10.93
C GLU A 191 43.93 -5.18 10.92
N PHE A 192 43.17 -4.44 11.67
CA PHE A 192 43.40 -3.01 11.89
C PHE A 192 43.17 -2.62 13.34
N TRP A 193 43.86 -1.58 13.78
CA TRP A 193 43.74 -1.04 15.11
C TRP A 193 43.01 0.30 15.08
N SER A 194 42.04 0.51 15.96
CA SER A 194 41.41 1.81 16.15
C SER A 194 41.78 2.37 17.51
N LEU A 195 42.25 3.62 17.53
CA LEU A 195 42.48 4.37 18.76
C LEU A 195 41.34 5.34 19.01
N LYS A 196 40.62 5.20 20.13
CA LYS A 196 39.65 6.15 20.59
C LYS A 196 40.20 6.92 21.77
N ALA A 197 40.44 8.21 21.60
CA ALA A 197 40.85 9.10 22.67
C ALA A 197 39.68 10.00 23.10
N VAL A 198 39.47 10.13 24.41
CA VAL A 198 38.51 11.05 24.99
C VAL A 198 39.27 12.12 25.73
N SER A 199 39.12 13.38 25.32
CA SER A 199 39.68 14.52 26.04
C SER A 199 38.59 15.16 26.89
N TYR A 200 38.93 15.44 28.14
CA TYR A 200 38.05 16.18 29.06
C TYR A 200 38.51 17.59 29.20
N THR A 201 37.59 18.52 29.21
CA THR A 201 37.87 19.97 29.42
C THR A 201 38.29 20.29 30.86
N HIS A 202 38.07 19.36 31.80
CA HIS A 202 38.51 19.47 33.18
C HIS A 202 39.42 18.30 33.54
N LEU A 203 40.61 18.62 34.05
CA LEU A 203 41.51 17.70 34.70
C LEU A 203 40.89 17.27 36.02
N THR A 204 40.24 16.13 36.08
CA THR A 204 40.03 15.43 37.35
C THR A 204 41.34 14.74 37.66
N LEU A 205 42.00 15.19 38.69
CA LEU A 205 43.13 14.45 39.25
C LEU A 205 42.70 13.02 39.53
N PRO A 206 43.46 12.01 39.12
CA PRO A 206 43.17 10.65 39.49
C PRO A 206 43.27 10.56 41.01
N THR A 207 42.14 10.43 41.66
CA THR A 207 42.08 10.10 43.07
C THR A 207 42.49 8.65 43.21
N ASN A 208 43.71 8.44 43.69
CA ASN A 208 44.30 7.23 44.17
C ASN A 208 44.82 6.23 43.11
N ALA A 209 46.06 6.39 42.78
CA ALA A 209 46.93 5.22 42.70
C ALA A 209 47.05 4.64 44.13
N CYS A 210 46.29 3.63 44.46
CA CYS A 210 46.61 2.75 45.55
C CYS A 210 47.42 1.60 45.00
N VAL A 211 48.65 1.59 45.30
CA VAL A 211 49.63 0.54 45.57
C VAL A 211 49.18 -0.89 45.19
#